data_09433798669bdba0b152352c621f85e2
#
_entry.id   09433798669bdba0b152352c621f85e2
#
_cell.length_a   1.000
_cell.length_b   1.000
_cell.length_c   1.000
_cell.angle_alpha   90.00
_cell.angle_beta   90.00
_cell.angle_gamma   90.00
#
_symmetry.space_group_name_H-M   'P 1'
#
loop_
_entity.id
_entity.type
_entity.pdbx_description
1 polymer ?
#
loop_
_entity_poly.entity_id
_entity_poly.type
_entity_poly.pdbx_seq_one_letter_code
_entity_poly.pdbx_strand_id
1 'polypeptide(L)'
;MDPARLVSVSLDDPERFTDVYDRYFPAIHRYVAGRLGAQAADDVVAETFLAAFRRRRTYDAAKGAVLAWLYGIATNLVAQHRRAETRRYQALARVGVERDADAHDDRVAAAVTAARMQPSLARALAGLSRKERDVVLLTALADLTHEEIATVLGIPYGTVGSRLNRARRKLRDALTQTQGD
;
A
#
# COMPACT_ATOMS: atom_id res chain seq x y z
N MET A 1 5.56 24.66 5.63
CA MET A 1 4.17 24.79 6.08
C MET A 1 3.77 23.50 6.77
N ASP A 2 3.04 23.59 7.88
CA ASP A 2 2.52 22.42 8.61
C ASP A 2 1.62 21.57 7.69
N PRO A 3 1.81 20.25 7.60
CA PRO A 3 1.00 19.37 6.77
C PRO A 3 -0.52 19.44 7.01
N ALA A 4 -0.93 19.52 8.28
CA ALA A 4 -2.35 19.62 8.62
C ALA A 4 -2.97 20.94 8.09
N ARG A 5 -2.18 22.01 8.08
CA ARG A 5 -2.59 23.31 7.56
C ARG A 5 -2.79 23.29 6.04
N LEU A 6 -2.04 22.46 5.30
CA LEU A 6 -2.26 22.31 3.85
C LEU A 6 -3.66 21.81 3.55
N VAL A 7 -4.12 20.80 4.29
CA VAL A 7 -5.49 20.27 4.11
C VAL A 7 -6.54 21.30 4.54
N SER A 8 -6.35 21.99 5.67
CA SER A 8 -7.33 22.98 6.14
C SER A 8 -7.45 24.18 5.19
N VAL A 9 -6.34 24.71 4.68
CA VAL A 9 -6.38 25.81 3.70
C VAL A 9 -7.11 25.40 2.42
N SER A 10 -6.98 24.14 2.00
CA SER A 10 -7.67 23.63 0.81
C SER A 10 -9.20 23.53 0.97
N LEU A 11 -9.74 23.73 2.18
CA LEU A 11 -11.19 23.80 2.39
C LEU A 11 -11.78 25.10 1.83
N ASP A 12 -11.04 26.20 1.99
CA ASP A 12 -11.45 27.53 1.54
C ASP A 12 -10.96 27.82 0.11
N ASP A 13 -9.78 27.31 -0.23
CA ASP A 13 -9.16 27.42 -1.55
C ASP A 13 -8.82 26.02 -2.10
N PRO A 14 -9.70 25.40 -2.92
CA PRO A 14 -9.53 24.05 -3.44
C PRO A 14 -8.23 23.86 -4.22
N GLU A 15 -7.70 24.89 -4.88
CA GLU A 15 -6.46 24.81 -5.66
C GLU A 15 -5.25 24.51 -4.77
N ARG A 16 -5.30 24.92 -3.50
CA ARG A 16 -4.25 24.61 -2.51
C ARG A 16 -4.12 23.13 -2.18
N PHE A 17 -5.04 22.28 -2.59
CA PHE A 17 -4.87 20.84 -2.46
C PHE A 17 -3.74 20.31 -3.35
N THR A 18 -3.33 21.05 -4.37
CA THR A 18 -2.14 20.75 -5.17
C THR A 18 -0.88 20.67 -4.31
N ASP A 19 -0.75 21.50 -3.29
CA ASP A 19 0.37 21.45 -2.35
C ASP A 19 0.41 20.12 -1.57
N VAL A 20 -0.76 19.54 -1.27
CA VAL A 20 -0.87 18.21 -0.65
C VAL A 20 -0.46 17.13 -1.65
N TYR A 21 -0.93 17.24 -2.89
CA TYR A 21 -0.56 16.31 -3.97
C TYR A 21 0.95 16.29 -4.18
N ASP A 22 1.56 17.45 -4.46
CA ASP A 22 2.99 17.56 -4.78
C ASP A 22 3.87 17.02 -3.64
N ARG A 23 3.50 17.31 -2.40
CA ARG A 23 4.25 16.87 -1.23
C ARG A 23 4.21 15.37 -1.01
N TYR A 24 3.06 14.73 -1.23
CA TYR A 24 2.85 13.34 -0.81
C TYR A 24 2.78 12.34 -1.97
N PHE A 25 2.67 12.81 -3.22
CA PHE A 25 2.64 11.95 -4.40
C PHE A 25 3.79 10.94 -4.43
N PRO A 26 5.08 11.31 -4.24
CA PRO A 26 6.17 10.34 -4.34
C PRO A 26 6.07 9.22 -3.30
N ALA A 27 5.59 9.53 -2.10
CA ALA A 27 5.43 8.55 -1.02
C ALA A 27 4.28 7.58 -1.30
N ILE A 28 3.11 8.12 -1.69
CA ILE A 28 1.93 7.32 -2.01
C ILE A 28 2.16 6.48 -3.27
N HIS A 29 2.77 7.06 -4.32
CA HIS A 29 3.09 6.33 -5.54
C HIS A 29 4.03 5.15 -5.26
N ARG A 30 5.13 5.36 -4.52
CA ARG A 30 6.06 4.29 -4.15
C ARG A 30 5.36 3.16 -3.40
N TYR A 31 4.46 3.50 -2.48
CA TYR A 31 3.68 2.52 -1.71
C TYR A 31 2.72 1.73 -2.60
N VAL A 32 1.95 2.40 -3.45
CA VAL A 32 0.97 1.76 -4.33
C VAL A 32 1.68 0.92 -5.39
N ALA A 33 2.77 1.43 -6.00
CA ALA A 33 3.58 0.70 -6.96
C ALA A 33 4.21 -0.56 -6.36
N GLY A 34 4.64 -0.50 -5.09
CA GLY A 34 5.10 -1.66 -4.34
C GLY A 34 4.03 -2.72 -4.07
N ARG A 35 2.76 -2.40 -4.31
CA ARG A 35 1.59 -3.26 -4.06
C ARG A 35 0.96 -3.80 -5.35
N LEU A 36 0.88 -3.00 -6.39
CA LEU A 36 0.14 -3.28 -7.62
C LEU A 36 1.05 -3.35 -8.85
N GLY A 37 2.33 -2.97 -8.73
CA GLY A 37 3.19 -2.71 -9.87
C GLY A 37 2.97 -1.32 -10.46
N ALA A 38 3.92 -0.88 -11.31
CA ALA A 38 3.94 0.49 -11.84
C ALA A 38 2.72 0.82 -12.72
N GLN A 39 2.29 -0.14 -13.54
CA GLN A 39 1.21 0.08 -14.51
C GLN A 39 -0.15 0.41 -13.86
N ALA A 40 -0.48 -0.26 -12.75
CA ALA A 40 -1.73 -0.02 -12.03
C ALA A 40 -1.59 1.09 -10.97
N ALA A 41 -0.35 1.52 -10.68
CA ALA A 41 -0.10 2.48 -9.61
C ALA A 41 -0.66 3.86 -9.93
N ASP A 42 -0.47 4.34 -11.15
CA ASP A 42 -0.86 5.70 -11.54
C ASP A 42 -2.35 5.94 -11.37
N ASP A 43 -3.19 4.99 -11.82
CA ASP A 43 -4.64 5.07 -11.69
C ASP A 43 -5.07 5.08 -10.21
N VAL A 44 -4.53 4.16 -9.40
CA VAL A 44 -4.88 4.05 -7.98
C VAL A 44 -4.35 5.23 -7.17
N VAL A 45 -3.21 5.80 -7.54
CA VAL A 45 -2.69 7.02 -6.91
C VAL A 45 -3.57 8.22 -7.26
N ALA A 46 -3.93 8.40 -8.51
CA ALA A 46 -4.85 9.47 -8.94
C ALA A 46 -6.20 9.36 -8.19
N GLU A 47 -6.76 8.13 -8.10
CA GLU A 47 -7.99 7.87 -7.35
C GLU A 47 -7.82 8.15 -5.84
N THR A 48 -6.64 7.86 -5.27
CA THR A 48 -6.32 8.15 -3.87
C THR A 48 -6.40 9.64 -3.58
N PHE A 49 -5.75 10.47 -4.40
CA PHE A 49 -5.78 11.92 -4.21
C PHE A 49 -7.15 12.52 -4.51
N LEU A 50 -7.87 12.00 -5.51
CA LEU A 50 -9.25 12.42 -5.78
C LEU A 50 -10.18 12.07 -4.60
N ALA A 51 -10.06 10.88 -4.02
CA ALA A 51 -10.81 10.50 -2.85
C ALA A 51 -10.45 11.34 -1.62
N ALA A 52 -9.16 11.64 -1.44
CA ALA A 52 -8.67 12.53 -0.40
C ALA A 52 -9.24 13.95 -0.57
N PHE A 53 -9.20 14.51 -1.77
CA PHE A 53 -9.78 15.80 -2.08
C PHE A 53 -11.27 15.89 -1.75
N ARG A 54 -12.04 14.87 -2.16
CA ARG A 54 -13.48 14.79 -1.86
C ARG A 54 -13.78 14.70 -0.37
N ARG A 55 -12.90 14.02 0.38
CA ARG A 55 -13.02 13.76 1.82
C ARG A 55 -12.25 14.73 2.70
N ARG A 56 -11.61 15.77 2.16
CA ARG A 56 -10.74 16.68 2.92
C ARG A 56 -11.42 17.35 4.09
N ARG A 57 -12.75 17.55 4.03
CA ARG A 57 -13.56 18.06 5.15
C ARG A 57 -13.65 17.10 6.33
N THR A 58 -13.39 15.81 6.13
CA THR A 58 -13.44 14.79 7.17
C THR A 58 -12.07 14.47 7.76
N TYR A 59 -11.01 15.10 7.24
CA TYR A 59 -9.69 14.97 7.81
C TYR A 59 -9.66 15.65 9.19
N ASP A 60 -9.14 14.91 10.17
CA ASP A 60 -9.01 15.35 11.56
C ASP A 60 -7.55 15.16 11.99
N ALA A 61 -6.85 16.29 12.18
CA ALA A 61 -5.44 16.28 12.58
C ALA A 61 -5.20 15.63 13.97
N ALA A 62 -6.23 15.60 14.84
CA ALA A 62 -6.14 14.95 16.13
C ALA A 62 -6.12 13.41 16.02
N LYS A 63 -6.58 12.86 14.89
CA LYS A 63 -6.60 11.41 14.60
C LYS A 63 -5.36 10.89 13.87
N GLY A 64 -4.48 11.77 13.44
CA GLY A 64 -3.23 11.40 12.81
C GLY A 64 -2.74 12.34 11.72
N ALA A 65 -1.51 12.12 11.32
CA ALA A 65 -0.85 12.90 10.28
C ALA A 65 -1.54 12.74 8.91
N VAL A 66 -1.46 13.76 8.04
CA VAL A 66 -2.00 13.75 6.67
C VAL A 66 -1.50 12.53 5.88
N LEU A 67 -0.23 12.18 6.03
CA LEU A 67 0.37 11.05 5.34
C LEU A 67 -0.28 9.71 5.77
N ALA A 68 -0.52 9.50 7.07
CA ALA A 68 -1.20 8.31 7.57
C ALA A 68 -2.64 8.22 7.03
N TRP A 69 -3.35 9.34 6.98
CA TRP A 69 -4.69 9.41 6.39
C TRP A 69 -4.69 9.06 4.90
N LEU A 70 -3.73 9.58 4.11
CA LEU A 70 -3.57 9.23 2.70
C LEU A 70 -3.24 7.75 2.50
N TYR A 71 -2.37 7.16 3.33
CA TYR A 71 -2.10 5.72 3.30
C TYR A 71 -3.34 4.88 3.62
N GLY A 72 -4.20 5.34 4.52
CA GLY A 72 -5.48 4.68 4.80
C GLY A 72 -6.37 4.62 3.57
N ILE A 73 -6.48 5.72 2.82
CA ILE A 73 -7.24 5.78 1.56
C ILE A 73 -6.59 4.87 0.51
N ALA A 74 -5.29 4.99 0.30
CA ALA A 74 -4.54 4.19 -0.68
C ALA A 74 -4.64 2.68 -0.40
N THR A 75 -4.51 2.27 0.87
CA THR A 75 -4.64 0.85 1.27
C THR A 75 -6.01 0.28 0.93
N ASN A 76 -7.06 1.05 1.17
CA ASN A 76 -8.43 0.63 0.83
C ASN A 76 -8.63 0.51 -0.69
N LEU A 77 -8.11 1.45 -1.47
CA LEU A 77 -8.21 1.42 -2.93
C LEU A 77 -7.38 0.28 -3.55
N VAL A 78 -6.17 0.04 -3.05
CA VAL A 78 -5.37 -1.15 -3.42
C VAL A 78 -6.15 -2.44 -3.16
N ALA A 79 -6.80 -2.56 -1.99
CA ALA A 79 -7.60 -3.73 -1.67
C ALA A 79 -8.84 -3.87 -2.57
N GLN A 80 -9.46 -2.77 -2.97
CA GLN A 80 -10.58 -2.75 -3.93
C GLN A 80 -10.13 -3.16 -5.33
N HIS A 81 -9.02 -2.59 -5.82
CA HIS A 81 -8.44 -2.91 -7.12
C HIS A 81 -8.18 -4.42 -7.24
N ARG A 82 -7.48 -5.00 -6.26
CA ARG A 82 -7.20 -6.45 -6.23
C ARG A 82 -8.46 -7.31 -6.21
N ARG A 83 -9.48 -6.92 -5.44
CA ARG A 83 -10.76 -7.65 -5.44
C ARG A 83 -11.46 -7.58 -6.80
N ALA A 84 -11.37 -6.46 -7.48
CA ALA A 84 -11.94 -6.30 -8.81
C ALA A 84 -11.22 -7.18 -9.84
N GLU A 85 -9.88 -7.21 -9.81
CA GLU A 85 -9.07 -8.08 -10.66
C GLU A 85 -9.39 -9.56 -10.40
N THR A 86 -9.39 -10.00 -9.15
CA THR A 86 -9.73 -11.39 -8.81
C THR A 86 -11.11 -11.77 -9.34
N ARG A 87 -12.14 -10.91 -9.20
CA ARG A 87 -13.46 -11.15 -9.75
C ARG A 87 -13.46 -11.23 -11.28
N ARG A 88 -12.69 -10.36 -11.94
CA ARG A 88 -12.55 -10.37 -13.39
C ARG A 88 -11.93 -11.67 -13.89
N TYR A 89 -10.85 -12.14 -13.23
CA TYR A 89 -10.22 -13.41 -13.57
C TYR A 89 -11.14 -14.61 -13.30
N GLN A 90 -11.87 -14.63 -12.18
CA GLN A 90 -12.85 -15.68 -11.89
C GLN A 90 -13.99 -15.70 -12.91
N ALA A 91 -14.44 -14.54 -13.40
CA ALA A 91 -15.45 -14.46 -14.44
C ALA A 91 -14.91 -15.02 -15.78
N LEU A 92 -13.66 -14.71 -16.12
CA LEU A 92 -12.98 -15.25 -17.31
C LEU A 92 -12.71 -16.76 -17.21
N ALA A 93 -12.33 -17.25 -16.02
CA ALA A 93 -12.07 -18.67 -15.77
C ALA A 93 -13.35 -19.53 -15.92
N ARG A 94 -14.53 -18.98 -15.62
CA ARG A 94 -15.81 -19.65 -15.88
C ARG A 94 -16.11 -19.86 -17.37
N VAL A 95 -15.38 -19.18 -18.24
CA VAL A 95 -15.46 -19.32 -19.69
C VAL A 95 -14.47 -20.35 -20.25
N GLY A 96 -13.63 -20.98 -19.42
CA GLY A 96 -12.89 -22.16 -19.86
C GLY A 96 -11.39 -22.26 -19.60
N VAL A 97 -10.84 -21.71 -18.53
CA VAL A 97 -9.44 -22.04 -18.11
C VAL A 97 -9.33 -21.97 -16.58
N GLU A 98 -9.11 -23.12 -15.93
CA GLU A 98 -8.67 -23.19 -14.52
C GLU A 98 -7.22 -22.67 -14.42
N ARG A 99 -7.03 -21.59 -13.64
CA ARG A 99 -5.74 -21.19 -13.12
C ARG A 99 -5.91 -20.62 -11.72
N ASP A 100 -5.07 -21.08 -10.82
CA ASP A 100 -4.91 -20.57 -9.44
C ASP A 100 -4.63 -19.06 -9.44
N ALA A 101 -5.69 -18.24 -9.34
CA ALA A 101 -5.64 -16.80 -9.52
C ALA A 101 -4.98 -16.05 -8.35
N ASP A 102 -5.03 -16.59 -7.13
CA ASP A 102 -4.59 -15.86 -5.93
C ASP A 102 -3.06 -15.79 -5.73
N ALA A 103 -2.31 -16.76 -6.29
CA ALA A 103 -0.86 -16.83 -6.11
C ALA A 103 -0.07 -16.13 -7.24
N HIS A 104 -0.68 -15.93 -8.41
CA HIS A 104 0.03 -15.44 -9.60
C HIS A 104 0.10 -13.91 -9.66
N ASP A 105 -0.99 -13.22 -9.36
CA ASP A 105 -1.05 -11.75 -9.40
C ASP A 105 -0.17 -11.08 -8.32
N ASP A 106 -0.10 -11.67 -7.12
CA ASP A 106 0.79 -11.20 -6.07
C ASP A 106 2.28 -11.37 -6.44
N ARG A 107 2.61 -12.37 -7.26
CA ARG A 107 3.98 -12.60 -7.77
C ARG A 107 4.35 -11.62 -8.88
N VAL A 108 3.44 -11.31 -9.78
CA VAL A 108 3.69 -10.37 -10.89
C VAL A 108 3.86 -8.93 -10.35
N ALA A 109 2.99 -8.48 -9.44
CA ALA A 109 3.13 -7.17 -8.82
C ALA A 109 4.42 -7.03 -7.99
N ALA A 110 4.84 -8.10 -7.30
CA ALA A 110 6.11 -8.14 -6.60
C ALA A 110 7.31 -8.11 -7.57
N ALA A 111 7.21 -8.78 -8.73
CA ALA A 111 8.27 -8.83 -9.73
C ALA A 111 8.53 -7.47 -10.40
N VAL A 112 7.52 -6.65 -10.63
CA VAL A 112 7.69 -5.31 -11.24
C VAL A 112 8.37 -4.34 -10.26
N THR A 113 8.07 -4.42 -8.97
CA THR A 113 8.81 -3.68 -7.93
C THR A 113 10.25 -4.18 -7.81
N ALA A 114 10.47 -5.45 -8.10
CA ALA A 114 11.75 -6.14 -8.08
C ALA A 114 12.76 -5.67 -9.13
N ALA A 115 12.32 -5.08 -10.22
CA ALA A 115 13.25 -4.56 -11.26
C ALA A 115 14.18 -3.45 -10.72
N ARG A 116 13.85 -2.85 -9.56
CA ARG A 116 14.69 -1.88 -8.83
C ARG A 116 15.26 -2.42 -7.51
N MET A 117 14.92 -3.64 -7.11
CA MET A 117 15.38 -4.29 -5.88
C MET A 117 16.17 -5.54 -6.22
N GLN A 118 17.02 -6.00 -5.32
CA GLN A 118 17.69 -7.30 -5.49
C GLN A 118 16.64 -8.40 -5.67
N PRO A 119 16.79 -9.29 -6.65
CA PRO A 119 15.79 -10.34 -6.96
C PRO A 119 15.43 -11.24 -5.77
N SER A 120 16.37 -11.42 -4.84
CA SER A 120 16.17 -12.14 -3.58
C SER A 120 15.15 -11.47 -2.66
N LEU A 121 15.25 -10.15 -2.50
CA LEU A 121 14.32 -9.38 -1.65
C LEU A 121 12.91 -9.37 -2.25
N ALA A 122 12.80 -9.28 -3.56
CA ALA A 122 11.51 -9.35 -4.23
C ALA A 122 10.82 -10.69 -4.04
N ARG A 123 11.55 -11.81 -4.20
CA ARG A 123 11.04 -13.17 -3.91
C ARG A 123 10.63 -13.32 -2.46
N ALA A 124 11.44 -12.80 -1.53
CA ALA A 124 11.14 -12.86 -0.10
C ALA A 124 9.85 -12.07 0.23
N LEU A 125 9.66 -10.87 -0.33
CA LEU A 125 8.44 -10.09 -0.18
C LEU A 125 7.23 -10.78 -0.83
N ALA A 126 7.40 -11.45 -1.96
CA ALA A 126 6.34 -12.22 -2.61
C ALA A 126 5.88 -13.42 -1.75
N GLY A 127 6.76 -13.99 -0.93
CA GLY A 127 6.43 -15.07 0.02
C GLY A 127 5.64 -14.63 1.25
N LEU A 128 5.47 -13.31 1.48
CA LEU A 128 4.65 -12.82 2.58
C LEU A 128 3.16 -12.87 2.21
N SER A 129 2.32 -13.20 3.20
CA SER A 129 0.88 -12.96 3.04
C SER A 129 0.58 -11.47 2.83
N ARG A 130 -0.57 -11.16 2.21
CA ARG A 130 -1.01 -9.76 2.00
C ARG A 130 -0.96 -8.95 3.29
N LYS A 131 -1.49 -9.51 4.38
CA LYS A 131 -1.56 -8.86 5.70
C LYS A 131 -0.18 -8.59 6.31
N GLU A 132 0.78 -9.46 6.10
CA GLU A 132 2.17 -9.29 6.53
C GLU A 132 2.88 -8.25 5.68
N ARG A 133 2.69 -8.30 4.35
CA ARG A 133 3.28 -7.35 3.40
C ARG A 133 2.78 -5.93 3.64
N ASP A 134 1.49 -5.73 3.96
CA ASP A 134 0.91 -4.44 4.28
C ASP A 134 1.63 -3.79 5.46
N VAL A 135 1.82 -4.53 6.55
CA VAL A 135 2.51 -4.02 7.73
C VAL A 135 3.97 -3.71 7.42
N VAL A 136 4.68 -4.59 6.69
CA VAL A 136 6.09 -4.37 6.32
C VAL A 136 6.25 -3.12 5.46
N LEU A 137 5.41 -2.95 4.43
CA LEU A 137 5.53 -1.80 3.52
C LEU A 137 5.17 -0.47 4.22
N LEU A 138 4.16 -0.46 5.08
CA LEU A 138 3.83 0.72 5.87
C LEU A 138 4.95 1.07 6.87
N THR A 139 5.59 0.07 7.48
CA THR A 139 6.73 0.30 8.37
C THR A 139 7.97 0.80 7.61
N ALA A 140 8.26 0.22 6.44
CA ALA A 140 9.52 0.46 5.73
C ALA A 140 9.47 1.68 4.79
N LEU A 141 8.31 2.00 4.22
CA LEU A 141 8.18 3.04 3.19
C LEU A 141 7.44 4.28 3.67
N ALA A 142 6.66 4.16 4.74
CA ALA A 142 5.76 5.20 5.21
C ALA A 142 6.27 5.91 6.47
N ASP A 143 7.28 5.35 7.14
CA ASP A 143 7.80 5.84 8.42
C ASP A 143 6.70 6.05 9.48
N LEU A 144 5.68 5.17 9.46
CA LEU A 144 4.56 5.23 10.38
C LEU A 144 4.86 4.47 11.66
N THR A 145 4.39 5.00 12.77
CA THR A 145 4.38 4.31 14.06
C THR A 145 3.42 3.11 14.03
N HIS A 146 3.58 2.18 14.96
CA HIS A 146 2.68 1.03 15.05
C HIS A 146 1.23 1.42 15.32
N GLU A 147 1.00 2.53 16.05
CA GLU A 147 -0.33 3.07 16.29
C GLU A 147 -0.97 3.61 15.00
N GLU A 148 -0.21 4.35 14.22
CA GLU A 148 -0.66 4.84 12.92
C GLU A 148 -0.95 3.70 11.96
N ILE A 149 -0.09 2.67 11.91
CA ILE A 149 -0.31 1.47 11.09
C ILE A 149 -1.58 0.73 11.55
N ALA A 150 -1.81 0.61 12.85
CA ALA A 150 -3.02 0.01 13.39
C ALA A 150 -4.27 0.76 12.92
N THR A 151 -4.23 2.09 12.98
CA THR A 151 -5.30 2.98 12.50
C THR A 151 -5.50 2.85 10.99
N VAL A 152 -4.43 2.92 10.19
CA VAL A 152 -4.45 2.79 8.71
C VAL A 152 -5.06 1.46 8.28
N LEU A 153 -4.71 0.36 8.95
CA LEU A 153 -5.15 -0.98 8.58
C LEU A 153 -6.46 -1.41 9.28
N GLY A 154 -6.97 -0.61 10.22
CA GLY A 154 -8.16 -0.96 11.01
C GLY A 154 -7.97 -2.24 11.85
N ILE A 155 -6.80 -2.43 12.45
CA ILE A 155 -6.44 -3.62 13.24
C ILE A 155 -5.95 -3.23 14.64
N PRO A 156 -6.07 -4.13 15.63
CA PRO A 156 -5.51 -3.88 16.96
C PRO A 156 -3.99 -3.67 16.93
N TYR A 157 -3.47 -2.78 17.78
CA TYR A 157 -2.04 -2.49 17.92
C TYR A 157 -1.17 -3.74 18.04
N GLY A 158 -1.53 -4.69 18.91
CA GLY A 158 -0.80 -5.95 19.10
C GLY A 158 -0.74 -6.82 17.85
N THR A 159 -1.71 -6.65 16.93
CA THR A 159 -1.73 -7.36 15.65
C THR A 159 -0.66 -6.83 14.69
N VAL A 160 -0.32 -5.54 14.74
CA VAL A 160 0.77 -4.95 13.96
C VAL A 160 2.10 -5.62 14.32
N GLY A 161 2.44 -5.64 15.62
CA GLY A 161 3.67 -6.26 16.11
C GLY A 161 3.76 -7.75 15.76
N SER A 162 2.68 -8.52 15.96
CA SER A 162 2.67 -9.96 15.66
C SER A 162 2.81 -10.26 14.17
N ARG A 163 2.22 -9.47 13.28
CA ARG A 163 2.39 -9.59 11.84
C ARG A 163 3.79 -9.20 11.40
N LEU A 164 4.33 -8.11 11.94
CA LEU A 164 5.68 -7.65 11.63
C LEU A 164 6.75 -8.68 12.06
N ASN A 165 6.61 -9.28 13.23
CA ASN A 165 7.51 -10.32 13.71
C ASN A 165 7.49 -11.57 12.81
N ARG A 166 6.29 -12.02 12.40
CA ARG A 166 6.17 -13.14 11.45
C ARG A 166 6.78 -12.82 10.10
N ALA A 167 6.51 -11.64 9.58
CA ALA A 167 7.06 -11.19 8.32
C ALA A 167 8.60 -11.11 8.35
N ARG A 168 9.17 -10.52 9.41
CA ARG A 168 10.63 -10.45 9.59
C ARG A 168 11.29 -11.81 9.64
N ARG A 169 10.68 -12.79 10.30
CA ARG A 169 11.17 -14.16 10.32
C ARG A 169 11.20 -14.75 8.91
N LYS A 170 10.07 -14.70 8.19
CA LYS A 170 9.98 -15.21 6.81
C LYS A 170 10.98 -14.54 5.86
N LEU A 171 11.14 -13.22 5.97
CA LEU A 171 12.11 -12.47 5.16
C LEU A 171 13.54 -12.92 5.46
N ARG A 172 13.89 -13.10 6.73
CA ARG A 172 15.21 -13.57 7.13
C ARG A 172 15.47 -14.97 6.58
N ASP A 173 14.55 -15.91 6.78
CA ASP A 173 14.67 -17.27 6.31
C ASP A 173 14.85 -17.33 4.78
N ALA A 174 14.07 -16.56 4.03
CA ALA A 174 14.16 -16.50 2.58
C ALA A 174 15.47 -15.88 2.07
N LEU A 175 15.99 -14.86 2.75
CA LEU A 175 17.25 -14.19 2.36
C LEU A 175 18.47 -15.03 2.72
N THR A 176 18.44 -15.78 3.82
CA THR A 176 19.52 -16.69 4.22
C THR A 176 19.65 -17.87 3.25
N GLN A 177 18.52 -18.42 2.77
CA GLN A 177 18.52 -19.49 1.78
C GLN A 177 19.11 -19.07 0.42
N THR A 178 19.00 -17.79 0.06
CA THR A 178 19.53 -17.26 -1.21
C THR A 178 21.04 -16.99 -1.17
N GLN A 179 21.66 -16.94 0.02
CA GLN A 179 23.12 -16.75 0.16
C GLN A 179 23.89 -18.06 0.25
N GLY A 180 23.20 -19.20 0.31
CA GLY A 180 23.80 -20.54 0.40
C GLY A 180 23.80 -21.34 -0.90
N ASP A 181 23.25 -20.79 -1.99
CA ASP A 181 23.29 -21.31 -3.36
C ASP A 181 24.25 -20.44 -4.20
#